data_b4c2904b7a4572c4bd1e2629d049e494
#
_entry.id   b4c2904b7a4572c4bd1e2629d049e494
#
_cell.length_a   1.000
_cell.length_b   1.000
_cell.length_c   1.000
_cell.angle_alpha   90.00
_cell.angle_beta   90.00
_cell.angle_gamma   90.00
#
_symmetry.space_group_name_H-M   'P 1'
#
loop_
_entity.id
_entity.type
_entity.pdbx_description
1 polymer ?
#
loop_
_entity_poly.entity_id
_entity_poly.type
_entity_poly.pdbx_seq_one_letter_code
_entity_poly.pdbx_strand_id
1 'polypeptide(L)'
;MTFPKRSKKIINLEDAVKNINKGDTIAIGGFAIYQRPMAFVREIIKQKIKNLTVIGVTNSIESDILIGANSLKSIETSYVGFEKYGLAPNFRNYAEKGKIKVIDYPELICIDRFRASQENLDFWPAAGLGGTDIVKLNKNIKKFLCPITKKILHAVPAAKPNVAIIHALAADEFGNIISPSYKNM
;
A
#
# COMPACT_ATOMS: atom_id res chain seq x y z
N MET A 1 -32.63 23.53 1.62
CA MET A 1 -31.85 22.26 1.66
C MET A 1 -31.01 22.29 2.90
N THR A 2 -31.29 21.48 3.89
CA THR A 2 -30.45 21.31 5.08
C THR A 2 -29.42 20.26 4.74
N PHE A 3 -28.15 20.64 4.64
CA PHE A 3 -27.06 19.67 4.53
C PHE A 3 -27.01 18.79 5.79
N PRO A 4 -26.78 17.47 5.66
CA PRO A 4 -26.63 16.61 6.82
C PRO A 4 -25.49 17.14 7.70
N LYS A 5 -25.71 17.15 9.02
CA LYS A 5 -24.74 17.61 10.01
C LYS A 5 -23.49 16.74 9.87
N ARG A 6 -22.36 17.32 9.41
CA ARG A 6 -21.09 16.59 9.29
C ARG A 6 -20.62 16.20 10.68
N SER A 7 -20.37 14.92 10.88
CA SER A 7 -19.78 14.44 12.12
C SER A 7 -18.30 14.82 12.20
N LYS A 8 -17.82 15.16 13.38
CA LYS A 8 -16.38 15.37 13.61
C LYS A 8 -15.62 14.07 13.33
N LYS A 9 -14.55 14.17 12.54
CA LYS A 9 -13.72 13.02 12.13
C LYS A 9 -12.40 12.96 12.87
N ILE A 10 -12.15 13.90 13.79
CA ILE A 10 -10.92 13.93 14.60
C ILE A 10 -11.06 12.92 15.72
N ILE A 11 -10.16 11.97 15.77
CA ILE A 11 -9.98 10.99 16.85
C ILE A 11 -8.50 10.92 17.23
N ASN A 12 -8.20 10.42 18.41
CA ASN A 12 -6.82 10.22 18.81
C ASN A 12 -6.19 9.01 18.06
N LEU A 13 -4.87 8.93 18.09
CA LEU A 13 -4.10 7.91 17.38
C LEU A 13 -4.42 6.50 17.86
N GLU A 14 -4.58 6.30 19.17
CA GLU A 14 -4.86 4.99 19.75
C GLU A 14 -6.21 4.44 19.28
N ASP A 15 -7.23 5.30 19.23
CA ASP A 15 -8.56 4.91 18.73
C ASP A 15 -8.59 4.74 17.22
N ALA A 16 -7.80 5.53 16.47
CA ALA A 16 -7.67 5.37 15.03
C ALA A 16 -7.12 3.98 14.66
N VAL A 17 -6.12 3.50 15.39
CA VAL A 17 -5.52 2.18 15.16
C VAL A 17 -6.46 1.04 15.50
N LYS A 18 -7.40 1.19 16.43
CA LYS A 18 -8.43 0.18 16.75
C LYS A 18 -9.37 -0.14 15.56
N ASN A 19 -9.41 0.72 14.54
CA ASN A 19 -10.14 0.43 13.30
C ASN A 19 -9.43 -0.59 12.40
N ILE A 20 -8.20 -0.99 12.74
CA ILE A 20 -7.47 -2.03 12.02
C ILE A 20 -7.64 -3.37 12.73
N ASN A 21 -8.17 -4.34 12.02
CA ASN A 21 -8.36 -5.69 12.52
C ASN A 21 -7.19 -6.59 12.13
N LYS A 22 -6.99 -7.65 12.91
CA LYS A 22 -6.07 -8.72 12.54
C LYS A 22 -6.45 -9.29 11.16
N GLY A 23 -5.50 -9.32 10.26
CA GLY A 23 -5.70 -9.87 8.92
C GLY A 23 -6.07 -8.84 7.85
N ASP A 24 -6.33 -7.60 8.23
CA ASP A 24 -6.67 -6.53 7.29
C ASP A 24 -5.56 -6.27 6.27
N THR A 25 -6.00 -5.73 5.16
CA THR A 25 -5.13 -5.15 4.13
C THR A 25 -5.09 -3.64 4.33
N ILE A 26 -3.90 -3.09 4.51
CA ILE A 26 -3.70 -1.66 4.73
C ILE A 26 -2.86 -1.05 3.62
N ALA A 27 -3.23 0.14 3.17
CA ALA A 27 -2.41 0.96 2.29
C ALA A 27 -1.71 2.04 3.11
N ILE A 28 -0.39 2.18 2.95
CA ILE A 28 0.40 3.17 3.68
C ILE A 28 0.97 4.17 2.66
N GLY A 29 0.54 5.42 2.78
CA GLY A 29 0.98 6.54 1.94
C GLY A 29 2.44 6.93 2.20
N GLY A 30 2.93 7.82 1.35
CA GLY A 30 4.32 8.25 1.27
C GLY A 30 5.05 7.61 0.10
N PHE A 31 6.24 8.11 -0.22
CA PHE A 31 7.09 7.60 -1.29
C PHE A 31 8.50 7.34 -0.75
N ALA A 32 9.01 6.13 -0.95
CA ALA A 32 10.30 5.71 -0.40
C ALA A 32 10.42 6.05 1.10
N ILE A 33 11.44 6.79 1.53
CA ILE A 33 11.64 7.20 2.93
C ILE A 33 10.78 8.40 3.35
N TYR A 34 10.08 9.05 2.42
CA TYR A 34 9.40 10.32 2.67
C TYR A 34 7.95 10.14 3.08
N GLN A 35 7.48 11.01 3.96
CA GLN A 35 6.07 11.14 4.39
C GLN A 35 5.44 9.84 4.93
N ARG A 36 6.24 9.02 5.60
CA ARG A 36 5.74 7.81 6.24
C ARG A 36 5.03 8.12 7.56
N PRO A 37 3.82 7.59 7.80
CA PRO A 37 3.04 7.84 9.01
C PRO A 37 3.60 7.03 10.21
N MET A 38 4.84 7.32 10.62
CA MET A 38 5.59 6.51 11.59
C MET A 38 4.96 6.44 12.98
N ALA A 39 4.22 7.48 13.39
CA ALA A 39 3.49 7.44 14.66
C ALA A 39 2.42 6.34 14.62
N PHE A 40 1.67 6.26 13.51
CA PHE A 40 0.65 5.25 13.30
C PHE A 40 1.23 3.84 13.24
N VAL A 41 2.35 3.67 12.55
CA VAL A 41 3.08 2.40 12.46
C VAL A 41 3.52 1.90 13.84
N ARG A 42 4.09 2.78 14.67
CA ARG A 42 4.47 2.43 16.03
C ARG A 42 3.28 2.04 16.90
N GLU A 43 2.14 2.70 16.73
CA GLU A 43 0.93 2.38 17.47
C GLU A 43 0.34 1.02 17.05
N ILE A 44 0.38 0.64 15.75
CA ILE A 44 0.04 -0.72 15.28
C ILE A 44 0.86 -1.77 16.05
N ILE A 45 2.16 -1.52 16.20
CA ILE A 45 3.07 -2.45 16.90
C ILE A 45 2.75 -2.50 18.39
N LYS A 46 2.53 -1.36 19.04
CA LYS A 46 2.17 -1.23 20.46
C LYS A 46 0.88 -2.00 20.78
N GLN A 47 -0.12 -1.90 19.91
CA GLN A 47 -1.39 -2.63 20.03
C GLN A 47 -1.30 -4.10 19.56
N LYS A 48 -0.11 -4.55 19.12
CA LYS A 48 0.17 -5.94 18.74
C LYS A 48 -0.74 -6.47 17.61
N ILE A 49 -1.12 -5.63 16.66
CA ILE A 49 -1.94 -6.05 15.52
C ILE A 49 -1.08 -6.91 14.58
N LYS A 50 -1.62 -8.04 14.15
CA LYS A 50 -0.88 -9.09 13.44
C LYS A 50 -1.57 -9.52 12.15
N ASN A 51 -0.81 -10.24 11.32
CA ASN A 51 -1.27 -10.84 10.06
C ASN A 51 -1.77 -9.82 9.03
N LEU A 52 -1.26 -8.60 9.07
CA LEU A 52 -1.62 -7.56 8.10
C LEU A 52 -1.02 -7.86 6.72
N THR A 53 -1.69 -7.38 5.69
CA THR A 53 -1.13 -7.22 4.34
C THR A 53 -0.90 -5.74 4.09
N VAL A 54 0.30 -5.34 3.71
CA VAL A 54 0.56 -3.97 3.23
C VAL A 54 0.47 -3.94 1.72
N ILE A 55 -0.27 -2.98 1.18
CA ILE A 55 -0.22 -2.62 -0.24
C ILE A 55 0.44 -1.25 -0.35
N GLY A 56 1.46 -1.14 -1.19
CA GLY A 56 2.16 0.11 -1.44
C GLY A 56 2.73 0.18 -2.85
N VAL A 57 3.36 1.30 -3.16
CA VAL A 57 4.11 1.47 -4.41
C VAL A 57 5.58 1.24 -4.11
N THR A 58 6.22 2.21 -3.47
CA THR A 58 7.61 2.13 -2.98
C THR A 58 7.59 2.21 -1.45
N ASN A 59 7.72 1.09 -0.80
CA ASN A 59 7.70 1.00 0.66
C ASN A 59 9.11 1.20 1.26
N SER A 60 9.17 1.48 2.56
CA SER A 60 10.44 1.75 3.23
C SER A 60 10.40 1.36 4.71
N ILE A 61 10.83 2.26 5.59
CA ILE A 61 11.01 2.04 7.03
C ILE A 61 9.74 1.58 7.74
N GLU A 62 8.56 2.06 7.33
CA GLU A 62 7.27 1.67 7.90
C GLU A 62 7.01 0.17 7.71
N SER A 63 7.27 -0.33 6.51
CA SER A 63 7.11 -1.75 6.20
C SER A 63 8.18 -2.61 6.85
N ASP A 64 9.43 -2.16 6.84
CA ASP A 64 10.54 -2.88 7.47
C ASP A 64 10.33 -3.09 8.97
N ILE A 65 9.89 -2.05 9.69
CA ILE A 65 9.59 -2.13 11.13
C ILE A 65 8.39 -3.04 11.41
N LEU A 66 7.31 -2.96 10.61
CA LEU A 66 6.15 -3.84 10.75
C LEU A 66 6.51 -5.31 10.51
N ILE A 67 7.40 -5.59 9.56
CA ILE A 67 7.93 -6.93 9.31
C ILE A 67 8.75 -7.41 10.51
N GLY A 68 9.70 -6.60 11.00
CA GLY A 68 10.53 -6.92 12.16
C GLY A 68 9.70 -7.19 13.43
N ALA A 69 8.58 -6.50 13.59
CA ALA A 69 7.62 -6.73 14.68
C ALA A 69 6.68 -7.94 14.46
N ASN A 70 6.84 -8.71 13.38
CA ASN A 70 5.94 -9.80 12.98
C ASN A 70 4.47 -9.34 12.85
N SER A 71 4.22 -8.11 12.43
CA SER A 71 2.87 -7.58 12.20
C SER A 71 2.34 -7.94 10.81
N LEU A 72 3.22 -8.18 9.83
CA LEU A 72 2.83 -8.50 8.46
C LEU A 72 2.88 -10.01 8.16
N LYS A 73 1.92 -10.48 7.39
CA LYS A 73 1.93 -11.80 6.71
C LYS A 73 2.36 -11.67 5.24
N SER A 74 2.08 -10.53 4.61
CA SER A 74 2.40 -10.29 3.20
C SER A 74 2.56 -8.82 2.90
N ILE A 75 3.27 -8.55 1.80
CA ILE A 75 3.43 -7.22 1.25
C ILE A 75 3.24 -7.28 -0.28
N GLU A 76 2.48 -6.33 -0.83
CA GLU A 76 2.26 -6.13 -2.25
C GLU A 76 2.85 -4.79 -2.65
N THR A 77 3.94 -4.80 -3.40
CA THR A 77 4.77 -3.61 -3.62
C THR A 77 5.68 -3.76 -4.84
N SER A 78 6.29 -2.68 -5.27
CA SER A 78 7.39 -2.71 -6.26
C SER A 78 8.77 -2.65 -5.62
N TYR A 79 8.85 -2.14 -4.39
CA TYR A 79 10.13 -1.88 -3.74
C TYR A 79 9.98 -1.80 -2.22
N VAL A 80 10.99 -2.31 -1.51
CA VAL A 80 11.18 -2.05 -0.08
C VAL A 80 12.67 -1.76 0.17
N GLY A 81 12.98 -0.53 0.56
CA GLY A 81 14.37 -0.12 0.81
C GLY A 81 14.47 1.28 1.39
N PHE A 82 15.70 1.70 1.71
CA PHE A 82 15.99 2.98 2.34
C PHE A 82 16.74 3.94 1.43
N GLU A 83 16.57 3.80 0.12
CA GLU A 83 17.21 4.62 -0.90
C GLU A 83 18.74 4.66 -0.71
N LYS A 84 19.33 5.85 -0.63
CA LYS A 84 20.77 6.03 -0.41
C LYS A 84 21.28 5.44 0.90
N TYR A 85 20.41 5.08 1.84
CA TYR A 85 20.78 4.47 3.11
C TYR A 85 20.83 2.94 3.06
N GLY A 86 20.54 2.34 1.93
CA GLY A 86 20.71 0.92 1.67
C GLY A 86 19.42 0.09 1.78
N LEU A 87 19.61 -1.19 1.97
CA LEU A 87 18.52 -2.18 1.98
C LEU A 87 17.79 -2.20 3.33
N ALA A 88 16.49 -2.49 3.29
CA ALA A 88 15.65 -2.72 4.46
C ALA A 88 16.03 -4.07 5.12
N PRO A 89 16.64 -4.09 6.31
CA PRO A 89 17.26 -5.28 6.87
C PRO A 89 16.26 -6.36 7.31
N ASN A 90 15.14 -5.96 7.91
CA ASN A 90 14.11 -6.91 8.31
C ASN A 90 13.40 -7.51 7.10
N PHE A 91 13.02 -6.68 6.12
CA PHE A 91 12.42 -7.15 4.87
C PHE A 91 13.32 -8.17 4.18
N ARG A 92 14.59 -7.83 3.98
CA ARG A 92 15.57 -8.72 3.34
C ARG A 92 15.67 -10.06 4.08
N ASN A 93 15.90 -10.03 5.39
CA ASN A 93 16.04 -11.24 6.21
C ASN A 93 14.78 -12.12 6.18
N TYR A 94 13.58 -11.52 6.20
CA TYR A 94 12.33 -12.27 6.18
C TYR A 94 11.99 -12.80 4.79
N ALA A 95 12.28 -12.04 3.74
CA ALA A 95 12.06 -12.46 2.36
C ALA A 95 12.99 -13.62 1.98
N GLU A 96 14.29 -13.50 2.26
CA GLU A 96 15.29 -14.56 1.99
C GLU A 96 14.96 -15.87 2.74
N LYS A 97 14.37 -15.78 3.93
CA LYS A 97 13.96 -16.95 4.74
C LYS A 97 12.53 -17.42 4.46
N GLY A 98 11.83 -16.85 3.50
CA GLY A 98 10.44 -17.18 3.20
C GLY A 98 9.46 -16.92 4.34
N LYS A 99 9.78 -16.02 5.28
CA LYS A 99 8.97 -15.70 6.45
C LYS A 99 7.88 -14.64 6.17
N ILE A 100 7.96 -13.97 5.03
CA ILE A 100 6.95 -13.03 4.55
C ILE A 100 6.62 -13.34 3.09
N LYS A 101 5.34 -13.28 2.74
CA LYS A 101 4.90 -13.41 1.35
C LYS A 101 5.08 -12.07 0.65
N VAL A 102 5.96 -12.02 -0.35
CA VAL A 102 6.16 -10.86 -1.22
C VAL A 102 5.39 -11.08 -2.51
N ILE A 103 4.53 -10.12 -2.87
CA ILE A 103 3.80 -10.09 -4.14
C ILE A 103 4.29 -8.87 -4.89
N ASP A 104 5.12 -9.13 -5.88
CA ASP A 104 5.82 -8.11 -6.64
C ASP A 104 4.99 -7.61 -7.82
N TYR A 105 4.95 -6.29 -7.99
CA TYR A 105 4.35 -5.57 -9.11
C TYR A 105 5.30 -4.46 -9.57
N PRO A 106 5.41 -4.17 -10.86
CA PRO A 106 6.14 -2.98 -11.32
C PRO A 106 5.53 -1.71 -10.73
N GLU A 107 6.35 -0.69 -10.52
CA GLU A 107 5.96 0.53 -9.83
C GLU A 107 4.72 1.20 -10.44
N LEU A 108 4.71 1.42 -11.75
CA LEU A 108 3.54 1.98 -12.43
C LEU A 108 2.29 1.11 -12.28
N ILE A 109 2.47 -0.20 -12.26
CA ILE A 109 1.35 -1.13 -12.04
C ILE A 109 0.82 -1.05 -10.61
N CYS A 110 1.68 -0.82 -9.62
CA CYS A 110 1.20 -0.54 -8.26
C CYS A 110 0.31 0.71 -8.23
N ILE A 111 0.69 1.78 -8.93
CA ILE A 111 -0.11 3.01 -9.06
C ILE A 111 -1.43 2.72 -9.78
N ASP A 112 -1.37 2.01 -10.89
CA ASP A 112 -2.55 1.67 -11.70
C ASP A 112 -3.56 0.79 -10.94
N ARG A 113 -3.10 -0.05 -10.01
CA ARG A 113 -3.97 -0.81 -9.11
C ARG A 113 -4.80 0.10 -8.20
N PHE A 114 -4.21 1.19 -7.68
CA PHE A 114 -4.94 2.19 -6.91
C PHE A 114 -5.91 3.01 -7.80
N ARG A 115 -5.50 3.33 -9.04
CA ARG A 115 -6.39 3.97 -10.02
C ARG A 115 -7.60 3.10 -10.34
N ALA A 116 -7.38 1.80 -10.58
CA ALA A 116 -8.47 0.86 -10.78
C ALA A 116 -9.48 0.87 -9.62
N SER A 117 -8.97 0.90 -8.38
CA SER A 117 -9.82 1.03 -7.18
C SER A 117 -10.60 2.34 -7.14
N GLN A 118 -9.96 3.46 -7.48
CA GLN A 118 -10.58 4.79 -7.52
C GLN A 118 -11.72 4.83 -8.53
N GLU A 119 -11.54 4.19 -9.69
CA GLU A 119 -12.54 4.09 -10.75
C GLU A 119 -13.55 2.96 -10.53
N ASN A 120 -13.51 2.29 -9.37
CA ASN A 120 -14.37 1.15 -9.04
C ASN A 120 -14.27 0.00 -10.06
N LEU A 121 -13.07 -0.21 -10.64
CA LEU A 121 -12.77 -1.32 -11.52
C LEU A 121 -12.24 -2.52 -10.70
N ASP A 122 -12.48 -3.74 -11.19
CA ASP A 122 -11.93 -4.94 -10.56
C ASP A 122 -10.46 -5.17 -10.90
N PHE A 123 -10.01 -4.69 -12.05
CA PHE A 123 -8.63 -4.81 -12.51
C PHE A 123 -8.22 -3.65 -13.42
N TRP A 124 -6.90 -3.46 -13.56
CA TRP A 124 -6.30 -2.56 -14.55
C TRP A 124 -5.84 -3.37 -15.77
N PRO A 125 -6.17 -2.96 -17.01
CA PRO A 125 -5.69 -3.61 -18.23
C PRO A 125 -4.30 -3.11 -18.61
N ALA A 126 -3.25 -3.83 -18.23
CA ALA A 126 -1.87 -3.46 -18.48
C ALA A 126 -1.34 -4.06 -19.79
N ALA A 127 -0.71 -3.23 -20.64
CA ALA A 127 -0.10 -3.65 -21.89
C ALA A 127 1.39 -4.00 -21.75
N GLY A 128 2.11 -3.34 -20.83
CA GLY A 128 3.57 -3.33 -20.78
C GLY A 128 4.23 -4.46 -19.99
N LEU A 129 3.53 -5.50 -19.58
CA LEU A 129 4.10 -6.59 -18.75
C LEU A 129 4.65 -7.75 -19.57
N GLY A 130 4.42 -7.77 -20.87
CA GLY A 130 4.92 -8.83 -21.75
C GLY A 130 6.44 -8.87 -21.80
N GLY A 131 7.03 -10.07 -21.73
CA GLY A 131 8.48 -10.24 -21.77
C GLY A 131 9.20 -10.19 -20.42
N THR A 132 8.49 -9.93 -19.32
CA THR A 132 9.05 -9.96 -17.96
C THR A 132 8.68 -11.24 -17.22
N ASP A 133 9.52 -11.65 -16.27
CA ASP A 133 9.23 -12.82 -15.42
C ASP A 133 8.17 -12.56 -14.36
N ILE A 134 7.86 -11.31 -14.07
CA ILE A 134 6.78 -10.93 -13.12
C ILE A 134 5.46 -11.62 -13.48
N VAL A 135 5.11 -11.68 -14.76
CA VAL A 135 3.87 -12.35 -15.25
C VAL A 135 3.86 -13.85 -14.94
N LYS A 136 5.05 -14.47 -14.88
CA LYS A 136 5.19 -15.90 -14.56
C LYS A 136 5.12 -16.14 -13.05
N LEU A 137 5.72 -15.24 -12.27
CA LEU A 137 5.87 -15.36 -10.81
C LEU A 137 4.64 -14.89 -10.06
N ASN A 138 4.04 -13.77 -10.48
CA ASN A 138 2.85 -13.21 -9.84
C ASN A 138 1.56 -13.85 -10.39
N LYS A 139 1.04 -14.82 -9.67
CA LYS A 139 -0.17 -15.57 -10.06
C LYS A 139 -1.46 -14.75 -10.04
N ASN A 140 -1.44 -13.53 -9.49
CA ASN A 140 -2.59 -12.63 -9.50
C ASN A 140 -2.78 -11.95 -10.87
N ILE A 141 -1.71 -11.85 -11.66
CA ILE A 141 -1.75 -11.26 -13.01
C ILE A 141 -2.26 -12.30 -13.99
N LYS A 142 -3.30 -11.96 -14.78
CA LYS A 142 -3.91 -12.85 -15.75
C LYS A 142 -3.82 -12.29 -17.15
N LYS A 143 -3.44 -13.11 -18.12
CA LYS A 143 -3.49 -12.75 -19.55
C LYS A 143 -4.93 -12.78 -20.03
N PHE A 144 -5.31 -11.83 -20.88
CA PHE A 144 -6.58 -11.85 -21.60
C PHE A 144 -6.47 -11.18 -22.96
N LEU A 145 -7.39 -11.52 -23.86
CA LEU A 145 -7.50 -10.90 -25.17
C LEU A 145 -8.40 -9.68 -25.10
N CYS A 146 -7.89 -8.50 -25.46
CA CYS A 146 -8.69 -7.29 -25.52
C CYS A 146 -9.84 -7.46 -26.53
N PRO A 147 -11.10 -7.31 -26.15
CA PRO A 147 -12.24 -7.50 -27.04
C PRO A 147 -12.29 -6.50 -28.19
N ILE A 148 -11.68 -5.31 -28.00
CA ILE A 148 -11.67 -4.21 -28.97
C ILE A 148 -10.49 -4.36 -29.93
N THR A 149 -9.26 -4.41 -29.41
CA THR A 149 -8.04 -4.34 -30.23
C THR A 149 -7.48 -5.71 -30.60
N LYS A 150 -8.01 -6.79 -30.03
CA LYS A 150 -7.51 -8.16 -30.20
C LYS A 150 -6.04 -8.36 -29.78
N LYS A 151 -5.49 -7.43 -29.01
CA LYS A 151 -4.14 -7.56 -28.42
C LYS A 151 -4.20 -8.32 -27.11
N ILE A 152 -3.12 -9.03 -26.78
CA ILE A 152 -2.96 -9.66 -25.47
C ILE A 152 -2.61 -8.57 -24.44
N LEU A 153 -3.42 -8.48 -23.41
CA LEU A 153 -3.22 -7.61 -22.25
C LEU A 153 -3.10 -8.46 -20.98
N HIS A 154 -2.74 -7.79 -19.88
CA HIS A 154 -2.66 -8.41 -18.57
C HIS A 154 -3.66 -7.73 -17.62
N ALA A 155 -4.59 -8.49 -17.09
CA ALA A 155 -5.48 -8.02 -16.03
C ALA A 155 -4.72 -8.04 -14.70
N VAL A 156 -4.53 -6.88 -14.11
CA VAL A 156 -3.88 -6.72 -12.81
C VAL A 156 -4.94 -6.30 -11.79
N PRO A 157 -5.15 -7.06 -10.71
CA PRO A 157 -6.25 -6.79 -9.78
C PRO A 157 -6.11 -5.42 -9.12
N ALA A 158 -7.23 -4.72 -8.94
CA ALA A 158 -7.28 -3.47 -8.21
C ALA A 158 -6.74 -3.61 -6.78
N ALA A 159 -6.14 -2.56 -6.24
CA ALA A 159 -5.76 -2.50 -4.84
C ALA A 159 -7.01 -2.26 -3.99
N LYS A 160 -7.37 -3.19 -3.11
CA LYS A 160 -8.58 -3.09 -2.26
C LYS A 160 -8.20 -3.10 -0.77
N PRO A 161 -7.57 -2.04 -0.24
CA PRO A 161 -7.26 -1.96 1.18
C PRO A 161 -8.53 -1.74 2.02
N ASN A 162 -8.55 -2.32 3.24
CA ASN A 162 -9.58 -2.04 4.23
C ASN A 162 -9.38 -0.64 4.85
N VAL A 163 -8.12 -0.24 5.03
CA VAL A 163 -7.74 1.04 5.63
C VAL A 163 -6.60 1.67 4.83
N ALA A 164 -6.70 2.96 4.56
CA ALA A 164 -5.62 3.78 4.00
C ALA A 164 -5.11 4.77 5.05
N ILE A 165 -3.79 4.87 5.19
CA ILE A 165 -3.11 5.70 6.17
C ILE A 165 -2.24 6.70 5.44
N ILE A 166 -2.49 7.99 5.62
CA ILE A 166 -1.78 9.08 4.94
C ILE A 166 -1.19 10.01 5.98
N HIS A 167 0.07 10.40 5.79
CA HIS A 167 0.71 11.47 6.56
C HIS A 167 0.39 12.80 5.89
N ALA A 168 -0.35 13.66 6.58
CA ALA A 168 -0.71 15.01 6.13
C ALA A 168 -0.05 16.07 7.03
N LEU A 169 0.11 17.31 6.52
CA LEU A 169 0.59 18.45 7.32
C LEU A 169 -0.45 18.93 8.30
N ALA A 170 -1.70 18.92 7.88
CA ALA A 170 -2.85 19.30 8.70
C ALA A 170 -4.11 18.60 8.21
N ALA A 171 -5.09 18.47 9.08
CA ALA A 171 -6.42 18.00 8.75
C ALA A 171 -7.46 18.81 9.56
N ASP A 172 -8.63 19.04 8.98
CA ASP A 172 -9.77 19.63 9.68
C ASP A 172 -10.72 18.56 10.24
N GLU A 173 -11.70 19.03 11.04
CA GLU A 173 -12.69 18.13 11.65
C GLU A 173 -13.66 17.46 10.63
N PHE A 174 -13.62 17.88 9.38
CA PHE A 174 -14.45 17.32 8.30
C PHE A 174 -13.71 16.31 7.43
N GLY A 175 -12.40 16.16 7.64
CA GLY A 175 -11.53 15.23 6.92
C GLY A 175 -10.91 15.83 5.65
N ASN A 176 -10.88 17.15 5.48
CA ASN A 176 -10.03 17.78 4.49
C ASN A 176 -8.58 17.73 4.99
N ILE A 177 -7.63 17.48 4.11
CA ILE A 177 -6.22 17.38 4.46
C ILE A 177 -5.37 18.33 3.62
N ILE A 178 -4.27 18.79 4.19
CA ILE A 178 -3.21 19.50 3.47
C ILE A 178 -2.07 18.50 3.26
N SER A 179 -1.83 18.13 2.01
CA SER A 179 -0.70 17.29 1.65
C SER A 179 0.60 18.10 1.68
N PRO A 180 1.72 17.52 2.11
CA PRO A 180 3.03 18.14 1.95
C PRO A 180 3.33 18.46 0.48
N SER A 181 3.95 19.61 0.25
CA SER A 181 4.40 19.99 -1.10
C SER A 181 5.67 19.22 -1.46
N TYR A 182 5.76 18.70 -2.69
CA TYR A 182 6.97 18.06 -3.22
C TYR A 182 8.20 18.99 -3.28
N LYS A 183 8.01 20.30 -3.12
CA LYS A 183 9.12 21.26 -3.12
C LYS A 183 10.08 21.12 -1.94
N ASN A 184 9.74 20.32 -0.94
CA ASN A 184 10.53 20.09 0.28
C ASN A 184 11.07 18.65 0.37
N MET A 185 11.11 17.91 -0.74
CA MET A 185 11.74 16.60 -0.84
C MET A 185 13.15 16.69 -1.40
#